data_bb554dc40693c7aa15d1a74c44c436a3
#
_entry.id   bb554dc40693c7aa15d1a74c44c436a3
#
_cell.length_a   1.000
_cell.length_b   1.000
_cell.length_c   1.000
_cell.angle_alpha   90.00
_cell.angle_beta   90.00
_cell.angle_gamma   90.00
#
_symmetry.space_group_name_H-M   'P 1'
#
loop_
_entity.id
_entity.type
_entity.pdbx_description
1 polymer ?
#
loop_
_entity_poly.entity_id
_entity_poly.type
_entity_poly.pdbx_seq_one_letter_code
_entity_poly.pdbx_strand_id
1 'polypeptide(L)'
;MFFVIACSSVGPADSNNNSNNNSEVIVPSNLTLDISIVGQNDANPNGDGSGSIICVASASDAVNYEFRFGGGVTQQSTNGQTEYSYSTEGTNSYTVYVYAYSSTGHYTSAFQTFDLFVEGQAPEATWSEEFNYNGAVDSNTWTHEIGNGEWGWGNGEFQYYTSSLNNVRVEDGVLKITAKREDMAGYEYTSARIISRDKFEFQYGRVDIRAKLPTGGGTW
;
A
#
# COMPACT_ATOMS: atom_id res chain seq x y z
N MET A 1 14.24 -23.22 -1.17
CA MET A 1 14.83 -24.27 -0.34
C MET A 1 15.19 -23.60 0.97
N PHE A 2 14.34 -23.74 1.96
CA PHE A 2 14.48 -23.05 3.24
C PHE A 2 15.36 -23.85 4.18
N PHE A 3 16.37 -23.21 4.77
CA PHE A 3 17.19 -23.81 5.82
C PHE A 3 16.66 -23.39 7.18
N VAL A 4 16.14 -24.33 7.95
CA VAL A 4 15.85 -24.14 9.37
C VAL A 4 17.07 -24.63 10.15
N ILE A 5 17.77 -23.73 10.85
CA ILE A 5 18.86 -24.10 11.76
C ILE A 5 18.30 -24.05 13.18
N ALA A 6 18.15 -25.19 13.80
CA ALA A 6 17.82 -25.29 15.22
C ALA A 6 19.11 -25.27 16.05
N CYS A 7 19.22 -24.35 16.99
CA CYS A 7 20.28 -24.28 17.96
C CYS A 7 19.71 -24.51 19.36
N SER A 8 20.17 -25.52 20.06
CA SER A 8 19.81 -25.77 21.46
C SER A 8 20.86 -25.16 22.38
N SER A 9 20.45 -24.23 23.26
CA SER A 9 21.32 -23.74 24.33
C SER A 9 20.80 -24.20 25.69
N VAL A 10 21.67 -24.81 26.47
CA VAL A 10 21.43 -25.16 27.88
C VAL A 10 21.88 -23.95 28.70
N GLY A 11 20.97 -23.34 29.47
CA GLY A 11 21.30 -22.26 30.40
C GLY A 11 22.26 -22.75 31.49
N PRO A 12 22.99 -21.84 32.21
CA PRO A 12 24.02 -22.21 33.14
C PRO A 12 23.43 -23.03 34.29
N ALA A 13 24.07 -24.19 34.54
CA ALA A 13 23.77 -25.00 35.71
C ALA A 13 24.31 -24.30 36.96
N ASP A 14 23.43 -23.88 37.85
CA ASP A 14 23.79 -23.45 39.22
C ASP A 14 24.11 -24.71 40.04
N SER A 15 25.37 -24.85 40.38
CA SER A 15 25.86 -25.89 41.29
C SER A 15 25.75 -25.38 42.71
N ASN A 16 24.72 -25.81 43.43
CA ASN A 16 24.70 -26.25 44.84
C ASN A 16 23.28 -26.17 45.43
N ASN A 17 22.60 -27.30 45.49
CA ASN A 17 21.99 -27.73 46.74
C ASN A 17 21.50 -29.20 46.69
N ASN A 18 21.93 -29.97 47.66
CA ASN A 18 21.58 -31.35 47.87
C ASN A 18 20.14 -31.42 48.42
N SER A 19 19.18 -31.56 47.55
CA SER A 19 17.83 -32.05 47.86
C SER A 19 17.40 -32.89 46.68
N ASN A 20 17.17 -34.18 46.91
CA ASN A 20 16.67 -35.15 45.95
C ASN A 20 15.26 -34.80 45.46
N ASN A 21 15.10 -33.67 44.79
CA ASN A 21 14.00 -33.38 43.87
C ASN A 21 14.60 -33.50 42.48
N ASN A 22 14.59 -34.71 41.96
CA ASN A 22 14.90 -34.97 40.55
C ASN A 22 13.72 -34.46 39.72
N SER A 23 13.57 -33.11 39.63
CA SER A 23 12.65 -32.49 38.68
C SER A 23 13.21 -32.78 37.30
N GLU A 24 12.52 -33.62 36.56
CA GLU A 24 12.87 -33.96 35.19
C GLU A 24 13.01 -32.68 34.37
N VAL A 25 14.19 -32.46 33.80
CA VAL A 25 14.44 -31.30 32.92
C VAL A 25 13.81 -31.61 31.57
N ILE A 26 12.73 -30.91 31.24
CA ILE A 26 12.06 -31.04 29.96
C ILE A 26 12.55 -29.91 29.05
N VAL A 27 13.17 -30.28 27.92
CA VAL A 27 13.59 -29.33 26.87
C VAL A 27 12.74 -29.57 25.64
N PRO A 28 12.06 -28.57 25.08
CA PRO A 28 11.27 -28.72 23.85
C PRO A 28 12.15 -29.24 22.71
N SER A 29 11.56 -30.08 21.86
CA SER A 29 12.25 -30.70 20.72
C SER A 29 11.42 -30.60 19.44
N ASN A 30 12.03 -30.89 18.30
CA ASN A 30 11.38 -30.86 16.98
C ASN A 30 10.70 -29.52 16.67
N LEU A 31 11.31 -28.38 17.06
CA LEU A 31 10.78 -27.06 16.77
C LEU A 31 10.78 -26.79 15.27
N THR A 32 9.61 -26.44 14.77
CA THR A 32 9.42 -25.91 13.42
C THR A 32 8.95 -24.47 13.50
N LEU A 33 9.32 -23.67 12.51
CA LEU A 33 8.81 -22.32 12.29
C LEU A 33 8.45 -22.20 10.80
N ASP A 34 7.22 -21.83 10.52
CA ASP A 34 6.74 -21.51 9.20
C ASP A 34 6.20 -20.07 9.17
N ILE A 35 6.61 -19.29 8.16
CA ILE A 35 6.21 -17.90 7.99
C ILE A 35 5.52 -17.78 6.63
N SER A 36 4.26 -17.41 6.67
CA SER A 36 3.47 -17.09 5.48
C SER A 36 3.37 -15.58 5.32
N ILE A 37 3.78 -15.07 4.17
CA ILE A 37 3.63 -13.66 3.81
C ILE A 37 2.23 -13.44 3.23
N VAL A 38 1.48 -12.47 3.75
CA VAL A 38 0.13 -12.18 3.29
C VAL A 38 0.16 -11.70 1.82
N GLY A 39 -0.71 -12.29 0.99
CA GLY A 39 -0.81 -11.97 -0.44
C GLY A 39 0.34 -12.47 -1.30
N GLN A 40 1.25 -13.29 -0.77
CA GLN A 40 2.36 -13.89 -1.54
C GLN A 40 1.82 -14.84 -2.61
N ASN A 41 2.28 -14.63 -3.86
CA ASN A 41 2.00 -15.47 -5.03
C ASN A 41 3.08 -15.25 -6.10
N ASP A 42 2.96 -15.91 -7.25
CA ASP A 42 3.95 -15.79 -8.33
C ASP A 42 4.11 -14.36 -8.88
N ALA A 43 3.06 -13.55 -8.85
CA ALA A 43 3.09 -12.14 -9.28
C ALA A 43 3.63 -11.21 -8.17
N ASN A 44 3.43 -11.58 -6.90
CA ASN A 44 3.82 -10.81 -5.73
C ASN A 44 4.66 -11.70 -4.79
N PRO A 45 5.90 -12.02 -5.14
CA PRO A 45 6.72 -12.98 -4.39
C PRO A 45 7.07 -12.53 -2.96
N ASN A 46 6.99 -11.22 -2.68
CA ASN A 46 7.27 -10.62 -1.38
C ASN A 46 6.01 -10.08 -0.68
N GLY A 47 4.81 -10.51 -1.11
CA GLY A 47 3.52 -10.12 -0.53
C GLY A 47 2.79 -9.02 -1.27
N ASP A 48 1.60 -8.68 -0.77
CA ASP A 48 0.66 -7.73 -1.40
C ASP A 48 0.89 -6.25 -1.02
N GLY A 49 1.95 -5.96 -0.28
CA GLY A 49 2.26 -4.61 0.20
C GLY A 49 1.68 -4.29 1.58
N SER A 50 0.88 -5.16 2.18
CA SER A 50 0.35 -4.97 3.54
C SER A 50 1.42 -5.00 4.63
N GLY A 51 2.60 -5.57 4.33
CA GLY A 51 3.66 -5.78 5.31
C GLY A 51 3.35 -6.85 6.35
N SER A 52 2.29 -7.65 6.16
CA SER A 52 1.77 -8.59 7.14
C SER A 52 2.29 -10.00 6.92
N ILE A 53 2.58 -10.68 8.03
CA ILE A 53 3.01 -12.08 8.07
C ILE A 53 2.22 -12.87 9.10
N ILE A 54 2.09 -14.15 8.86
CA ILE A 54 1.53 -15.13 9.79
C ILE A 54 2.65 -16.10 10.16
N CYS A 55 2.92 -16.27 11.46
CA CYS A 55 3.92 -17.19 11.98
C CYS A 55 3.22 -18.37 12.63
N VAL A 56 3.68 -19.58 12.31
CA VAL A 56 3.22 -20.83 12.91
C VAL A 56 4.44 -21.59 13.40
N ALA A 57 4.49 -21.89 14.70
CA ALA A 57 5.52 -22.69 15.30
C ALA A 57 4.92 -23.91 16.00
N SER A 58 5.66 -25.01 16.02
CA SER A 58 5.28 -26.23 16.73
C SER A 58 6.52 -26.91 17.30
N ALA A 59 6.43 -27.40 18.53
CA ALA A 59 7.47 -28.16 19.16
C ALA A 59 6.87 -29.21 20.12
N SER A 60 7.53 -30.36 20.27
CA SER A 60 7.19 -31.32 21.30
C SER A 60 7.55 -30.76 22.68
N ASP A 61 6.71 -30.99 23.67
CA ASP A 61 6.89 -30.57 25.08
C ASP A 61 6.96 -29.06 25.30
N ALA A 62 6.53 -28.24 24.31
CA ALA A 62 6.39 -26.83 24.47
C ALA A 62 5.01 -26.45 25.04
N VAL A 63 4.98 -25.51 25.98
CA VAL A 63 3.75 -24.96 26.58
C VAL A 63 3.54 -23.47 26.24
N ASN A 64 4.58 -22.81 25.77
CA ASN A 64 4.52 -21.41 25.35
C ASN A 64 5.57 -21.11 24.28
N TYR A 65 5.28 -20.14 23.43
CA TYR A 65 6.16 -19.64 22.37
C TYR A 65 6.35 -18.14 22.51
N GLU A 66 7.58 -17.67 22.29
CA GLU A 66 7.90 -16.25 22.20
C GLU A 66 8.46 -15.97 20.81
N PHE A 67 7.78 -15.12 20.05
CA PHE A 67 8.23 -14.65 18.75
C PHE A 67 8.91 -13.29 18.90
N ARG A 68 10.04 -13.10 18.21
CA ARG A 68 10.80 -11.84 18.18
C ARG A 68 10.92 -11.34 16.75
N PHE A 69 10.38 -10.15 16.49
CA PHE A 69 10.26 -9.57 15.15
C PHE A 69 11.35 -8.52 14.83
N GLY A 70 12.35 -8.35 15.71
CA GLY A 70 13.34 -7.27 15.62
C GLY A 70 12.89 -6.00 16.36
N GLY A 71 13.79 -5.01 16.45
CA GLY A 71 13.49 -3.73 17.10
C GLY A 71 13.03 -3.83 18.56
N GLY A 72 13.24 -4.97 19.23
CA GLY A 72 12.77 -5.22 20.60
C GLY A 72 11.31 -5.67 20.70
N VAL A 73 10.60 -5.88 19.58
CA VAL A 73 9.21 -6.33 19.57
C VAL A 73 9.14 -7.84 19.81
N THR A 74 8.34 -8.24 20.79
CA THR A 74 8.08 -9.64 21.13
C THR A 74 6.59 -9.91 21.29
N GLN A 75 6.15 -11.11 20.92
CA GLN A 75 4.78 -11.61 21.16
C GLN A 75 4.82 -13.02 21.75
N GLN A 76 3.92 -13.28 22.69
CA GLN A 76 3.75 -14.58 23.32
C GLN A 76 2.56 -15.31 22.73
N SER A 77 2.67 -16.64 22.58
CA SER A 77 1.61 -17.50 22.07
C SER A 77 1.63 -18.86 22.76
N THR A 78 0.49 -19.32 23.23
CA THR A 78 0.35 -20.65 23.82
C THR A 78 0.01 -21.75 22.80
N ASN A 79 -0.48 -21.34 21.63
CA ASN A 79 -0.83 -22.25 20.53
C ASN A 79 0.19 -22.25 19.38
N GLY A 80 1.29 -21.48 19.51
CA GLY A 80 2.34 -21.38 18.50
C GLY A 80 1.98 -20.53 17.28
N GLN A 81 0.90 -19.75 17.32
CA GLN A 81 0.50 -18.92 16.19
C GLN A 81 0.49 -17.43 16.58
N THR A 82 0.91 -16.59 15.65
CA THR A 82 0.85 -15.13 15.80
C THR A 82 0.89 -14.44 14.43
N GLU A 83 0.40 -13.20 14.40
CA GLU A 83 0.47 -12.32 13.23
C GLU A 83 1.27 -11.07 13.58
N TYR A 84 2.01 -10.55 12.61
CA TYR A 84 2.78 -9.32 12.78
C TYR A 84 2.81 -8.53 11.48
N SER A 85 2.86 -7.18 11.57
CA SER A 85 2.98 -6.30 10.41
C SER A 85 4.18 -5.37 10.56
N TYR A 86 5.01 -5.35 9.54
CA TYR A 86 6.10 -4.39 9.38
C TYR A 86 5.61 -3.16 8.63
N SER A 87 6.18 -1.98 8.93
CA SER A 87 5.77 -0.70 8.35
C SER A 87 6.86 0.03 7.57
N THR A 88 8.06 -0.55 7.45
CA THR A 88 9.15 0.07 6.68
C THR A 88 8.88 -0.13 5.19
N GLU A 89 8.63 0.96 4.47
CA GLU A 89 8.30 0.94 3.05
C GLU A 89 9.39 0.31 2.18
N GLY A 90 8.96 -0.27 1.06
CA GLY A 90 9.82 -0.97 0.11
C GLY A 90 10.03 -2.44 0.46
N THR A 91 10.93 -3.11 -0.27
CA THR A 91 11.30 -4.50 0.00
C THR A 91 12.46 -4.53 0.98
N ASN A 92 12.22 -5.14 2.15
CA ASN A 92 13.20 -5.26 3.21
C ASN A 92 13.34 -6.71 3.66
N SER A 93 14.53 -7.09 4.09
CA SER A 93 14.81 -8.44 4.62
C SER A 93 14.61 -8.43 6.14
N TYR A 94 13.79 -9.36 6.63
CA TYR A 94 13.47 -9.51 8.05
C TYR A 94 13.83 -10.91 8.54
N THR A 95 14.16 -11.01 9.83
CA THR A 95 14.38 -12.27 10.51
C THR A 95 13.47 -12.34 11.74
N VAL A 96 12.68 -13.40 11.80
CA VAL A 96 11.86 -13.73 12.97
C VAL A 96 12.51 -14.89 13.71
N TYR A 97 12.66 -14.73 15.03
CA TYR A 97 13.09 -15.79 15.95
C TYR A 97 11.88 -16.30 16.72
N VAL A 98 11.85 -17.60 16.98
CA VAL A 98 10.89 -18.21 17.90
C VAL A 98 11.62 -18.99 18.96
N TYR A 99 11.16 -18.86 20.21
CA TYR A 99 11.61 -19.62 21.37
C TYR A 99 10.43 -20.43 21.89
N ALA A 100 10.55 -21.75 21.91
CA ALA A 100 9.56 -22.66 22.45
C ALA A 100 9.97 -23.07 23.85
N TYR A 101 9.16 -22.79 24.85
CA TYR A 101 9.43 -23.05 26.27
C TYR A 101 8.65 -24.25 26.79
N SER A 102 9.32 -25.09 27.57
CA SER A 102 8.69 -26.17 28.34
C SER A 102 8.10 -25.71 29.65
N SER A 103 7.34 -26.55 30.31
CA SER A 103 6.82 -26.32 31.67
C SER A 103 7.91 -26.14 32.74
N THR A 104 9.14 -26.59 32.47
CA THR A 104 10.30 -26.41 33.35
C THR A 104 11.12 -25.15 33.05
N GLY A 105 10.67 -24.33 32.10
CA GLY A 105 11.32 -23.06 31.73
C GLY A 105 12.52 -23.19 30.77
N HIS A 106 12.86 -24.42 30.36
CA HIS A 106 13.86 -24.64 29.32
C HIS A 106 13.27 -24.36 27.94
N TYR A 107 14.13 -24.00 27.00
CA TYR A 107 13.68 -23.65 25.66
C TYR A 107 14.55 -24.19 24.54
N THR A 108 13.99 -24.28 23.36
CA THR A 108 14.69 -24.42 22.09
C THR A 108 14.29 -23.24 21.20
N SER A 109 15.13 -22.86 20.23
CA SER A 109 14.87 -21.72 19.34
C SER A 109 15.11 -22.07 17.87
N ALA A 110 14.39 -21.37 17.00
CA ALA A 110 14.57 -21.38 15.56
C ALA A 110 14.42 -19.97 15.02
N PHE A 111 14.86 -19.75 13.78
CA PHE A 111 14.63 -18.48 13.08
C PHE A 111 14.42 -18.73 11.59
N GLN A 112 13.79 -17.76 10.94
CA GLN A 112 13.62 -17.71 9.49
C GLN A 112 13.81 -16.27 9.00
N THR A 113 14.54 -16.13 7.88
CA THR A 113 14.73 -14.86 7.18
C THR A 113 13.94 -14.88 5.88
N PHE A 114 13.31 -13.75 5.55
CA PHE A 114 12.48 -13.57 4.35
C PHE A 114 12.51 -12.13 3.90
N ASP A 115 12.23 -11.91 2.63
CA ASP A 115 12.02 -10.57 2.08
C ASP A 115 10.53 -10.25 2.06
N LEU A 116 10.17 -9.04 2.51
CA LEU A 116 8.80 -8.58 2.61
C LEU A 116 8.67 -7.21 1.96
N PHE A 117 7.68 -7.06 1.09
CA PHE A 117 7.33 -5.79 0.50
C PHE A 117 6.25 -5.08 1.34
N VAL A 118 6.49 -3.81 1.63
CA VAL A 118 5.53 -2.90 2.26
C VAL A 118 5.25 -1.77 1.29
N GLU A 119 4.00 -1.62 0.90
CA GLU A 119 3.59 -0.52 0.02
C GLU A 119 3.71 0.81 0.77
N GLY A 120 4.40 1.77 0.16
CA GLY A 120 4.48 3.12 0.70
C GLY A 120 3.11 3.79 0.62
N GLN A 121 2.74 4.54 1.65
CA GLN A 121 1.56 5.40 1.56
C GLN A 121 1.79 6.44 0.46
N ALA A 122 0.85 6.51 -0.48
CA ALA A 122 0.87 7.63 -1.42
C ALA A 122 0.80 8.93 -0.60
N PRO A 123 1.67 9.90 -0.89
CA PRO A 123 1.59 11.19 -0.21
C PRO A 123 0.18 11.76 -0.34
N GLU A 124 -0.34 12.33 0.76
CA GLU A 124 -1.64 13.02 0.70
C GLU A 124 -1.63 14.05 -0.43
N ALA A 125 -2.70 14.06 -1.21
CA ALA A 125 -2.85 15.04 -2.26
C ALA A 125 -2.89 16.44 -1.63
N THR A 126 -1.98 17.31 -2.06
CA THR A 126 -1.98 18.72 -1.64
C THR A 126 -3.14 19.52 -2.24
N TRP A 127 -3.73 18.98 -3.30
CA TRP A 127 -4.90 19.49 -3.98
C TRP A 127 -5.63 18.35 -4.70
N SER A 128 -6.96 18.35 -4.64
CA SER A 128 -7.81 17.45 -5.40
C SER A 128 -9.06 18.17 -5.90
N GLU A 129 -9.58 17.72 -7.04
CA GLU A 129 -10.89 18.10 -7.54
C GLU A 129 -11.67 16.85 -7.91
N GLU A 130 -12.66 16.54 -7.10
CA GLU A 130 -13.44 15.29 -7.20
C GLU A 130 -14.79 15.50 -7.89
N PHE A 131 -15.14 16.75 -8.28
CA PHE A 131 -16.39 17.11 -8.94
C PHE A 131 -17.66 16.63 -8.21
N ASN A 132 -17.65 16.68 -6.88
CA ASN A 132 -18.76 16.19 -6.01
C ASN A 132 -19.93 17.17 -5.90
N TYR A 133 -20.27 17.82 -7.02
CA TYR A 133 -21.38 18.79 -7.14
C TYR A 133 -22.04 18.66 -8.51
N ASN A 134 -23.07 19.47 -8.80
CA ASN A 134 -23.71 19.54 -10.12
C ASN A 134 -23.80 20.97 -10.60
N GLY A 135 -23.67 21.20 -11.91
CA GLY A 135 -23.80 22.49 -12.54
C GLY A 135 -22.52 23.01 -13.19
N ALA A 136 -22.27 24.29 -13.09
CA ALA A 136 -21.07 24.92 -13.62
C ALA A 136 -19.83 24.47 -12.80
N VAL A 137 -18.65 24.49 -13.44
CA VAL A 137 -17.41 24.27 -12.72
C VAL A 137 -17.18 25.35 -11.67
N ASP A 138 -16.58 24.98 -10.53
CA ASP A 138 -16.29 25.93 -9.46
C ASP A 138 -15.32 27.00 -9.95
N SER A 139 -15.79 28.26 -9.95
CA SER A 139 -15.01 29.41 -10.37
C SER A 139 -13.84 29.76 -9.43
N ASN A 140 -13.77 29.18 -8.23
CA ASN A 140 -12.62 29.29 -7.33
C ASN A 140 -11.47 28.38 -7.77
N THR A 141 -11.78 27.29 -8.45
CA THR A 141 -10.82 26.26 -8.88
C THR A 141 -10.49 26.38 -10.37
N TRP A 142 -11.49 26.72 -11.19
CA TRP A 142 -11.38 26.70 -12.65
C TRP A 142 -11.67 28.04 -13.29
N THR A 143 -10.94 28.35 -14.34
CA THR A 143 -11.19 29.51 -15.23
C THR A 143 -11.52 29.00 -16.62
N HIS A 144 -12.58 29.56 -17.25
CA HIS A 144 -12.90 29.31 -18.65
C HIS A 144 -12.00 30.14 -19.56
N GLU A 145 -11.37 29.50 -20.51
CA GLU A 145 -10.81 30.20 -21.67
C GLU A 145 -11.84 30.19 -22.79
N ILE A 146 -12.24 31.39 -23.24
CA ILE A 146 -13.32 31.60 -24.22
C ILE A 146 -12.73 31.98 -25.58
N GLY A 147 -13.32 31.48 -26.65
CA GLY A 147 -12.94 31.79 -28.02
C GLY A 147 -12.10 30.70 -28.68
N ASN A 148 -11.38 31.07 -29.73
CA ASN A 148 -10.49 30.18 -30.48
C ASN A 148 -9.01 30.48 -30.22
N GLY A 149 -8.68 31.44 -29.35
CA GLY A 149 -7.31 31.85 -29.07
C GLY A 149 -6.59 32.45 -30.29
N GLU A 150 -5.27 32.63 -30.18
CA GLU A 150 -4.44 32.96 -31.32
C GLU A 150 -4.10 31.70 -32.10
N TRP A 151 -4.34 31.68 -33.40
CA TRP A 151 -4.00 30.57 -34.30
C TRP A 151 -4.63 29.22 -33.89
N GLY A 152 -5.88 29.23 -33.38
CA GLY A 152 -6.53 28.02 -32.88
C GLY A 152 -5.73 27.40 -31.76
N TRP A 153 -5.39 28.16 -30.73
CA TRP A 153 -4.58 27.76 -29.56
C TRP A 153 -3.21 27.17 -29.93
N GLY A 154 -2.65 27.56 -31.08
CA GLY A 154 -1.37 27.07 -31.59
C GLY A 154 -1.45 25.71 -32.30
N ASN A 155 -2.60 25.04 -32.36
CA ASN A 155 -2.82 23.72 -32.98
C ASN A 155 -3.74 23.77 -34.22
N GLY A 156 -4.24 24.93 -34.60
CA GLY A 156 -5.23 25.05 -35.67
C GLY A 156 -6.58 24.41 -35.31
N GLU A 157 -6.99 24.51 -34.04
CA GLU A 157 -8.23 23.92 -33.54
C GLU A 157 -9.46 24.59 -34.18
N PHE A 158 -10.46 23.78 -34.55
CA PHE A 158 -11.63 24.25 -35.32
C PHE A 158 -12.79 24.74 -34.47
N GLN A 159 -12.79 24.49 -33.16
CA GLN A 159 -13.89 24.84 -32.28
C GLN A 159 -13.71 26.20 -31.63
N TYR A 160 -14.85 26.78 -31.29
CA TYR A 160 -14.95 27.94 -30.39
C TYR A 160 -15.23 27.46 -28.99
N TYR A 161 -14.39 27.81 -28.01
CA TYR A 161 -14.58 27.44 -26.60
C TYR A 161 -15.57 28.37 -25.92
N THR A 162 -16.45 27.79 -25.10
CA THR A 162 -17.52 28.50 -24.39
C THR A 162 -17.53 28.12 -22.91
N SER A 163 -18.24 28.88 -22.09
CA SER A 163 -18.61 28.55 -20.71
C SER A 163 -20.02 27.97 -20.58
N SER A 164 -20.66 27.63 -21.71
CA SER A 164 -22.00 27.07 -21.70
C SER A 164 -22.05 25.70 -20.99
N LEU A 165 -23.09 25.47 -20.18
CA LEU A 165 -23.35 24.15 -19.57
C LEU A 165 -23.60 23.06 -20.62
N ASN A 166 -23.86 23.41 -21.86
CA ASN A 166 -23.92 22.48 -22.97
C ASN A 166 -22.55 21.92 -23.38
N ASN A 167 -21.48 22.70 -23.13
CA ASN A 167 -20.12 22.30 -23.46
C ASN A 167 -19.32 21.85 -22.24
N VAL A 168 -19.58 22.42 -21.05
CA VAL A 168 -18.89 22.00 -19.83
C VAL A 168 -19.81 22.07 -18.63
N ARG A 169 -19.90 20.99 -17.89
CA ARG A 169 -20.66 20.91 -16.65
C ARG A 169 -20.16 19.78 -15.78
N VAL A 170 -20.41 19.90 -14.50
CA VAL A 170 -20.28 18.79 -13.53
C VAL A 170 -21.65 18.15 -13.40
N GLU A 171 -21.71 16.85 -13.54
CA GLU A 171 -22.94 16.06 -13.44
C GLU A 171 -22.60 14.62 -13.04
N ASP A 172 -23.31 14.06 -12.06
CA ASP A 172 -23.12 12.70 -11.54
C ASP A 172 -21.69 12.41 -11.05
N GLY A 173 -21.06 13.38 -10.38
CA GLY A 173 -19.71 13.24 -9.83
C GLY A 173 -18.60 13.22 -10.88
N VAL A 174 -18.84 13.77 -12.08
CA VAL A 174 -17.82 13.86 -13.13
C VAL A 174 -17.90 15.20 -13.87
N LEU A 175 -16.74 15.69 -14.28
CA LEU A 175 -16.67 16.78 -15.26
C LEU A 175 -16.98 16.23 -16.66
N LYS A 176 -17.97 16.79 -17.32
CA LYS A 176 -18.33 16.49 -18.72
C LYS A 176 -17.93 17.65 -19.61
N ILE A 177 -17.00 17.43 -20.54
CA ILE A 177 -16.64 18.37 -21.62
C ILE A 177 -17.18 17.78 -22.90
N THR A 178 -18.03 18.55 -23.62
CA THR A 178 -18.74 18.10 -24.80
C THR A 178 -18.41 18.99 -25.99
N ALA A 179 -17.83 18.39 -27.01
CA ALA A 179 -17.72 19.02 -28.33
C ALA A 179 -19.05 18.87 -29.08
N LYS A 180 -19.53 19.95 -29.68
CA LYS A 180 -20.81 20.00 -30.41
C LYS A 180 -20.60 20.60 -31.79
N ARG A 181 -21.33 20.09 -32.75
CA ARG A 181 -21.45 20.74 -34.05
C ARG A 181 -22.59 21.79 -33.97
N GLU A 182 -22.20 23.03 -33.82
CA GLU A 182 -23.09 24.18 -33.78
C GLU A 182 -22.30 25.44 -34.15
N ASP A 183 -22.92 26.29 -34.95
CA ASP A 183 -22.30 27.53 -35.41
C ASP A 183 -22.21 28.56 -34.26
N MET A 184 -21.02 29.07 -34.01
CA MET A 184 -20.77 30.12 -33.04
C MET A 184 -19.58 31.00 -33.46
N ALA A 185 -19.78 32.31 -33.53
CA ALA A 185 -18.73 33.30 -33.85
C ALA A 185 -17.95 32.99 -35.14
N GLY A 186 -18.59 32.32 -36.14
CA GLY A 186 -17.98 31.91 -37.40
C GLY A 186 -17.27 30.58 -37.39
N TYR A 187 -17.37 29.80 -36.30
CA TYR A 187 -16.85 28.46 -36.14
C TYR A 187 -17.99 27.45 -36.18
N GLU A 188 -17.78 26.27 -36.78
CA GLU A 188 -18.78 25.20 -36.94
C GLU A 188 -18.91 24.29 -35.72
N TYR A 189 -18.00 24.40 -34.76
CA TYR A 189 -17.96 23.58 -33.57
C TYR A 189 -17.80 24.40 -32.31
N THR A 190 -18.40 23.93 -31.22
CA THR A 190 -18.17 24.46 -29.88
C THR A 190 -17.62 23.38 -28.96
N SER A 191 -16.88 23.77 -27.95
CA SER A 191 -16.40 22.91 -26.87
C SER A 191 -16.11 23.76 -25.64
N ALA A 192 -15.35 23.27 -24.68
CA ALA A 192 -14.89 24.03 -23.55
C ALA A 192 -13.42 23.78 -23.24
N ARG A 193 -12.76 24.81 -22.72
CA ARG A 193 -11.41 24.77 -22.19
C ARG A 193 -11.41 25.44 -20.82
N ILE A 194 -10.96 24.67 -19.81
CA ILE A 194 -10.84 25.14 -18.43
C ILE A 194 -9.40 24.97 -17.96
N ILE A 195 -8.93 25.90 -17.14
CA ILE A 195 -7.57 25.93 -16.61
C ILE A 195 -7.59 26.29 -15.13
N SER A 196 -6.59 25.87 -14.38
CA SER A 196 -6.37 26.21 -12.97
C SER A 196 -5.39 27.37 -12.77
N ARG A 197 -4.96 28.05 -13.83
CA ARG A 197 -4.00 29.16 -13.77
C ARG A 197 -4.45 30.21 -12.76
N ASP A 198 -3.52 30.76 -11.97
CA ASP A 198 -3.74 31.73 -10.90
C ASP A 198 -4.66 31.25 -9.76
N LYS A 199 -4.94 29.93 -9.69
CA LYS A 199 -5.76 29.31 -8.64
C LYS A 199 -5.01 28.18 -7.95
N PHE A 200 -4.53 27.21 -8.72
CA PHE A 200 -3.64 26.17 -8.24
C PHE A 200 -2.55 25.90 -9.28
N GLU A 201 -1.32 26.03 -8.86
CA GLU A 201 -0.12 25.78 -9.68
C GLU A 201 0.90 24.97 -8.89
N PHE A 202 1.68 24.13 -9.56
CA PHE A 202 2.78 23.40 -8.96
C PHE A 202 3.92 23.25 -9.98
N GLN A 203 5.14 23.12 -9.48
CA GLN A 203 6.32 22.99 -10.34
C GLN A 203 6.79 21.54 -10.46
N TYR A 204 6.70 20.78 -9.37
CA TYR A 204 7.09 19.38 -9.32
C TYR A 204 6.06 18.58 -8.52
N GLY A 205 5.81 17.34 -8.93
CA GLY A 205 4.89 16.47 -8.23
C GLY A 205 4.33 15.37 -9.12
N ARG A 206 3.42 14.61 -8.55
CA ARG A 206 2.63 13.59 -9.23
C ARG A 206 1.22 14.13 -9.46
N VAL A 207 0.67 13.88 -10.66
CA VAL A 207 -0.71 14.19 -11.01
C VAL A 207 -1.40 12.89 -11.37
N ASP A 208 -2.48 12.57 -10.67
CA ASP A 208 -3.34 11.42 -10.94
C ASP A 208 -4.64 11.90 -11.54
N ILE A 209 -4.95 11.49 -12.79
CA ILE A 209 -6.15 11.89 -13.50
C ILE A 209 -6.94 10.64 -13.89
N ARG A 210 -8.19 10.54 -13.44
CA ARG A 210 -9.14 9.55 -13.92
C ARG A 210 -10.01 10.17 -15.02
N ALA A 211 -9.81 9.77 -16.27
CA ALA A 211 -10.51 10.32 -17.40
C ALA A 211 -11.02 9.23 -18.36
N LYS A 212 -12.19 9.50 -18.97
CA LYS A 212 -12.67 8.79 -20.15
C LYS A 212 -12.47 9.69 -21.35
N LEU A 213 -11.50 9.36 -22.19
CA LEU A 213 -11.18 10.14 -23.38
C LEU A 213 -12.11 9.76 -24.55
N PRO A 214 -12.39 10.70 -25.47
CA PRO A 214 -13.10 10.41 -26.71
C PRO A 214 -12.27 9.46 -27.58
N THR A 215 -12.94 8.74 -28.47
CA THR A 215 -12.31 7.86 -29.46
C THR A 215 -12.65 8.34 -30.87
N GLY A 216 -11.71 8.20 -31.80
CA GLY A 216 -11.90 8.57 -33.21
C GLY A 216 -10.75 9.40 -33.78
N GLY A 217 -10.72 9.54 -35.09
CA GLY A 217 -9.77 10.41 -35.78
C GLY A 217 -10.05 11.88 -35.48
N GLY A 218 -9.01 12.67 -35.23
CA GLY A 218 -9.11 14.09 -34.95
C GLY A 218 -9.48 14.47 -33.50
N THR A 219 -9.50 13.50 -32.58
CA THR A 219 -9.68 13.77 -31.16
C THR A 219 -8.37 14.10 -30.43
N TRP A 220 -7.27 14.10 -31.16
CA TRP A 220 -5.93 14.58 -30.78
C TRP A 220 -4.98 13.61 -30.11
#